data_d427ab354ec73a077ec0e94e956db267
#
_entry.id   d427ab354ec73a077ec0e94e956db267
#
_cell.length_a   1.000
_cell.length_b   1.000
_cell.length_c   1.000
_cell.angle_alpha   90.00
_cell.angle_beta   90.00
_cell.angle_gamma   90.00
#
_symmetry.space_group_name_H-M   'P 1'
#
loop_
_entity.id
_entity.type
_entity.pdbx_description
1 polymer ?
#
loop_
_entity_poly.entity_id
_entity_poly.type
_entity_poly.pdbx_seq_one_letter_code
_entity_poly.pdbx_strand_id
1 'polypeptide(L)'
;TGPYGICTTPSGDVWYCSLAVSFIADGDRASGESTVVEPPTPNQGARRVWSDSQGRIWVSEWLSGQVSVHDPAKASWRAWKLPGSSPRAYAVYVDDRDKVWLSDWGSNAIVRFDPASETFTRYPLANDNAGVRQIHGRAGEVWLPESGTEHISVIRTA
;
A
#
# COMPACT_ATOMS: atom_id res chain seq x y z
N THR A 1 14.16 14.11 -1.27
CA THR A 1 13.73 13.51 -0.01
C THR A 1 12.47 14.21 0.46
N GLY A 2 11.34 13.58 0.44
CA GLY A 2 10.11 14.20 0.90
C GLY A 2 8.99 13.20 1.11
N PRO A 3 7.97 13.56 1.90
CA PRO A 3 6.76 12.77 2.05
C PRO A 3 6.11 12.52 0.68
N TYR A 4 5.59 11.31 0.50
CA TYR A 4 4.95 10.92 -0.75
C TYR A 4 3.55 10.36 -0.52
N GLY A 5 3.41 9.20 0.11
CA GLY A 5 2.11 8.65 0.50
C GLY A 5 1.77 9.05 1.94
N ILE A 6 0.49 9.23 2.22
CA ILE A 6 -0.02 9.60 3.55
C ILE A 6 -1.32 8.83 3.83
N CYS A 7 -1.54 8.48 5.09
CA CYS A 7 -2.81 7.92 5.57
C CYS A 7 -3.09 8.32 7.02
N THR A 8 -4.31 8.05 7.46
CA THR A 8 -4.70 8.17 8.86
C THR A 8 -5.14 6.82 9.40
N THR A 9 -4.88 6.57 10.68
CA THR A 9 -5.35 5.38 11.38
C THR A 9 -6.77 5.59 11.93
N PRO A 10 -7.46 4.54 12.37
CA PRO A 10 -8.75 4.67 13.06
C PRO A 10 -8.67 5.51 14.34
N SER A 11 -7.53 5.57 15.03
CA SER A 11 -7.29 6.44 16.19
C SER A 11 -7.02 7.90 15.80
N GLY A 12 -6.84 8.17 14.51
CA GLY A 12 -6.58 9.50 13.96
C GLY A 12 -5.10 9.88 13.89
N ASP A 13 -4.19 8.93 14.10
CA ASP A 13 -2.76 9.17 13.92
C ASP A 13 -2.44 9.32 12.43
N VAL A 14 -1.45 10.14 12.12
CA VAL A 14 -1.08 10.46 10.74
C VAL A 14 0.24 9.79 10.40
N TRP A 15 0.23 8.94 9.39
CA TRP A 15 1.42 8.26 8.90
C TRP A 15 1.72 8.64 7.46
N TYR A 16 3.00 8.76 7.13
CA TYR A 16 3.45 8.99 5.75
C TYR A 16 4.66 8.12 5.41
N CYS A 17 4.95 8.00 4.12
CA CYS A 17 6.17 7.35 3.64
C CYS A 17 7.03 8.31 2.84
N SER A 18 8.32 8.04 2.79
CA SER A 18 9.29 8.72 1.94
C SER A 18 9.83 7.76 0.90
N LEU A 19 9.54 8.04 -0.37
CA LEU A 19 9.98 7.19 -1.48
C LEU A 19 11.50 7.18 -1.66
N ALA A 20 12.11 8.36 -1.56
CA ALA A 20 13.54 8.53 -1.89
C ALA A 20 14.49 7.94 -0.84
N VAL A 21 14.07 7.90 0.42
CA VAL A 21 14.90 7.43 1.54
C VAL A 21 14.33 6.22 2.26
N SER A 22 13.24 5.65 1.73
CA SER A 22 12.73 4.33 2.12
C SER A 22 12.37 4.18 3.60
N PHE A 23 11.61 5.10 4.18
CA PHE A 23 11.07 4.99 5.54
C PHE A 23 9.57 5.29 5.59
N ILE A 24 8.95 4.97 6.70
CA ILE A 24 7.66 5.52 7.11
C ILE A 24 7.86 6.39 8.35
N ALA A 25 6.90 7.27 8.63
CA ALA A 25 6.98 8.12 9.82
C ALA A 25 5.59 8.39 10.38
N ASP A 26 5.53 8.48 11.70
CA ASP A 26 4.40 8.98 12.47
C ASP A 26 4.54 10.49 12.66
N GLY A 27 3.52 11.24 12.29
CA GLY A 27 3.47 12.69 12.45
C GLY A 27 2.72 13.09 13.72
N ASP A 28 3.43 13.72 14.65
CA ASP A 28 2.80 14.29 15.84
C ASP A 28 1.92 15.50 15.46
N ARG A 29 0.63 15.41 15.76
CA ARG A 29 -0.35 16.43 15.38
C ARG A 29 -0.24 17.72 16.17
N ALA A 30 0.37 17.69 17.33
CA ALA A 30 0.48 18.86 18.22
C ALA A 30 1.73 19.68 17.91
N SER A 31 2.87 19.00 17.74
CA SER A 31 4.15 19.65 17.47
C SER A 31 4.47 19.80 15.97
N GLY A 32 3.88 18.95 15.12
CA GLY A 32 4.24 18.83 13.71
C GLY A 32 5.55 18.07 13.47
N GLU A 33 6.15 17.52 14.52
CA GLU A 33 7.36 16.72 14.41
C GLU A 33 7.02 15.31 13.89
N SER A 34 8.02 14.61 13.38
CA SER A 34 7.85 13.26 12.85
C SER A 34 8.82 12.28 13.49
N THR A 35 8.32 11.12 13.87
CA THR A 35 9.13 9.99 14.31
C THR A 35 9.32 9.02 13.16
N VAL A 36 10.56 8.89 12.70
CA VAL A 36 10.91 7.98 11.60
C VAL A 36 10.97 6.54 12.10
N VAL A 37 10.38 5.64 11.32
CA VAL A 37 10.43 4.19 11.53
C VAL A 37 10.99 3.53 10.27
N GLU A 38 12.21 3.00 10.41
CA GLU A 38 12.88 2.34 9.29
C GLU A 38 12.41 0.90 9.12
N PRO A 39 12.07 0.48 7.90
CA PRO A 39 11.73 -0.90 7.63
C PRO A 39 12.98 -1.79 7.61
N PRO A 40 12.83 -3.11 7.84
CA PRO A 40 13.95 -4.03 7.82
C PRO A 40 14.54 -4.27 6.42
N THR A 41 13.78 -4.01 5.36
CA THR A 41 14.25 -4.14 3.98
C THR A 41 14.92 -2.83 3.55
N PRO A 42 16.23 -2.81 3.30
CA PRO A 42 16.91 -1.61 2.84
C PRO A 42 16.46 -1.24 1.42
N ASN A 43 16.40 0.06 1.14
CA ASN A 43 16.06 0.60 -0.19
C ASN A 43 14.73 0.04 -0.75
N GLN A 44 13.75 -0.17 0.11
CA GLN A 44 12.47 -0.77 -0.28
C GLN A 44 11.67 0.10 -1.27
N GLY A 45 11.85 1.41 -1.25
CA GLY A 45 11.08 2.34 -2.08
C GLY A 45 9.63 2.46 -1.64
N ALA A 46 9.39 2.79 -0.36
CA ALA A 46 8.06 2.99 0.21
C ALA A 46 7.29 4.05 -0.59
N ARG A 47 6.23 3.63 -1.30
CA ARG A 47 5.53 4.51 -2.24
C ARG A 47 4.21 5.02 -1.72
N ARG A 48 3.39 4.16 -1.13
CA ARG A 48 2.11 4.51 -0.50
C ARG A 48 1.95 3.79 0.82
N VAL A 49 1.12 4.35 1.68
CA VAL A 49 0.76 3.78 2.99
C VAL A 49 -0.74 3.78 3.15
N TRP A 50 -1.25 2.81 3.91
CA TRP A 50 -2.64 2.72 4.33
C TRP A 50 -2.73 2.04 5.70
N SER A 51 -3.76 2.39 6.48
CA SER A 51 -4.00 1.76 7.78
C SER A 51 -5.09 0.70 7.68
N ASP A 52 -4.94 -0.40 8.42
CA ASP A 52 -6.03 -1.35 8.63
C ASP A 52 -6.87 -1.01 9.87
N SER A 53 -7.88 -1.85 10.15
CA SER A 53 -8.79 -1.64 11.29
C SER A 53 -8.10 -1.70 12.65
N GLN A 54 -6.91 -2.30 12.73
CA GLN A 54 -6.12 -2.43 13.96
C GLN A 54 -5.08 -1.31 14.11
N GLY A 55 -5.02 -0.36 13.19
CA GLY A 55 -4.03 0.72 13.20
C GLY A 55 -2.64 0.30 12.74
N ARG A 56 -2.48 -0.87 12.12
CA ARG A 56 -1.23 -1.27 11.49
C ARG A 56 -1.06 -0.54 10.17
N ILE A 57 0.17 -0.24 9.81
CA ILE A 57 0.51 0.55 8.63
C ILE A 57 1.02 -0.37 7.52
N TRP A 58 0.25 -0.49 6.46
CA TRP A 58 0.59 -1.23 5.25
C TRP A 58 1.32 -0.33 4.27
N VAL A 59 2.38 -0.87 3.66
CA VAL A 59 3.28 -0.12 2.79
C VAL A 59 3.44 -0.86 1.46
N SER A 60 3.26 -0.16 0.36
CA SER A 60 3.66 -0.65 -0.95
C SER A 60 5.12 -0.32 -1.23
N GLU A 61 5.91 -1.31 -1.54
CA GLU A 61 7.36 -1.18 -1.73
C GLU A 61 7.71 -1.33 -3.21
N TRP A 62 7.99 -0.21 -3.84
CA TRP A 62 8.24 -0.16 -5.29
C TRP A 62 9.52 -0.87 -5.72
N LEU A 63 10.63 -0.62 -5.04
CA LEU A 63 11.93 -1.17 -5.43
C LEU A 63 12.08 -2.64 -5.04
N SER A 64 11.63 -3.00 -3.84
CA SER A 64 11.69 -4.39 -3.38
C SER A 64 10.61 -5.28 -3.99
N GLY A 65 9.51 -4.70 -4.52
CA GLY A 65 8.37 -5.45 -5.05
C GLY A 65 7.62 -6.23 -3.98
N GLN A 66 7.50 -5.66 -2.79
CA GLN A 66 6.87 -6.25 -1.62
C GLN A 66 5.68 -5.43 -1.14
N VAL A 67 4.83 -6.05 -0.35
CA VAL A 67 3.97 -5.36 0.62
C VAL A 67 4.52 -5.64 2.00
N SER A 68 4.62 -4.62 2.84
CA SER A 68 4.99 -4.78 4.23
C SER A 68 3.97 -4.17 5.17
N VAL A 69 4.01 -4.59 6.42
CA VAL A 69 3.17 -4.04 7.49
C VAL A 69 4.02 -3.74 8.72
N HIS A 70 3.85 -2.52 9.23
CA HIS A 70 4.35 -2.11 10.54
C HIS A 70 3.22 -2.17 11.57
N ASP A 71 3.46 -2.83 12.68
CA ASP A 71 2.58 -2.84 13.84
C ASP A 71 3.16 -1.88 14.90
N PRO A 72 2.62 -0.65 15.05
CA PRO A 72 3.17 0.30 16.01
C PRO A 72 3.06 -0.15 17.46
N ALA A 73 2.02 -0.92 17.82
CA ALA A 73 1.82 -1.42 19.18
C ALA A 73 2.87 -2.45 19.60
N LYS A 74 3.46 -3.16 18.63
CA LYS A 74 4.48 -4.20 18.86
C LYS A 74 5.86 -3.79 18.39
N ALA A 75 6.00 -2.62 17.76
CA ALA A 75 7.22 -2.17 17.09
C ALA A 75 7.80 -3.26 16.14
N SER A 76 6.94 -3.93 15.39
CA SER A 76 7.32 -5.08 14.57
C SER A 76 6.95 -4.89 13.10
N TRP A 77 7.69 -5.61 12.24
CA TRP A 77 7.49 -5.62 10.79
C TRP A 77 7.29 -7.03 10.26
N ARG A 78 6.48 -7.12 9.21
CA ARG A 78 6.40 -8.30 8.32
C ARG A 78 6.35 -7.84 6.88
N ALA A 79 6.84 -8.66 5.96
CA ALA A 79 6.85 -8.35 4.53
C ALA A 79 6.62 -9.61 3.69
N TRP A 80 5.99 -9.43 2.53
CA TRP A 80 5.72 -10.51 1.56
C TRP A 80 6.00 -10.01 0.16
N LYS A 81 6.73 -10.82 -0.61
CA LYS A 81 6.99 -10.54 -2.02
C LYS A 81 5.71 -10.69 -2.83
N LEU A 82 5.39 -9.72 -3.68
CA LEU A 82 4.30 -9.86 -4.64
C LEU A 82 4.64 -10.99 -5.64
N PRO A 83 3.62 -11.71 -6.16
CA PRO A 83 3.85 -12.74 -7.16
C PRO A 83 4.38 -12.15 -8.47
N GLY A 84 5.12 -12.95 -9.21
CA GLY A 84 5.71 -12.55 -10.49
C GLY A 84 7.22 -12.37 -10.44
N SER A 85 7.83 -12.17 -11.60
CA SER A 85 9.29 -12.10 -11.75
C SER A 85 9.88 -10.72 -11.44
N SER A 86 9.11 -9.66 -11.63
CA SER A 86 9.58 -8.28 -11.45
C SER A 86 8.46 -7.36 -10.93
N PRO A 87 7.88 -7.64 -9.76
CA PRO A 87 6.78 -6.85 -9.24
C PRO A 87 7.23 -5.42 -8.88
N ARG A 88 6.29 -4.47 -9.04
CA ARG A 88 6.45 -3.05 -8.73
C ARG A 88 5.20 -2.53 -8.02
N ALA A 89 5.17 -2.62 -6.70
CA ALA A 89 4.03 -2.21 -5.90
C ALA A 89 3.94 -0.67 -5.80
N TYR A 90 2.85 -0.10 -6.29
CA TYR A 90 2.63 1.35 -6.27
C TYR A 90 1.55 1.75 -5.26
N ALA A 91 0.28 1.55 -5.58
CA ALA A 91 -0.83 1.88 -4.70
C ALA A 91 -1.00 0.79 -3.62
N VAL A 92 -1.49 1.19 -2.45
CA VAL A 92 -1.96 0.29 -1.41
C VAL A 92 -3.26 0.83 -0.82
N TYR A 93 -4.20 -0.04 -0.58
CA TYR A 93 -5.49 0.23 0.05
C TYR A 93 -5.89 -0.98 0.91
N VAL A 94 -6.47 -0.75 2.06
CA VAL A 94 -7.02 -1.81 2.91
C VAL A 94 -8.53 -1.65 2.97
N ASP A 95 -9.25 -2.70 2.61
CA ASP A 95 -10.71 -2.68 2.57
C ASP A 95 -11.35 -2.92 3.96
N ASP A 96 -12.68 -2.87 4.02
CA ASP A 96 -13.47 -3.04 5.23
C ASP A 96 -13.41 -4.46 5.86
N ARG A 97 -12.76 -5.40 5.16
CA ARG A 97 -12.48 -6.76 5.65
C ARG A 97 -11.00 -6.99 5.94
N ASP A 98 -10.22 -5.91 6.05
CA ASP A 98 -8.76 -5.94 6.23
C ASP A 98 -8.01 -6.72 5.12
N LYS A 99 -8.56 -6.77 3.89
CA LYS A 99 -7.82 -7.26 2.73
C LYS A 99 -7.00 -6.12 2.12
N VAL A 100 -5.76 -6.41 1.77
CA VAL A 100 -4.82 -5.43 1.25
C VAL A 100 -4.79 -5.48 -0.27
N TRP A 101 -5.09 -4.36 -0.91
CA TRP A 101 -5.12 -4.22 -2.35
C TRP A 101 -3.94 -3.39 -2.83
N LEU A 102 -3.22 -3.88 -3.82
CA LEU A 102 -2.03 -3.22 -4.36
C LEU A 102 -2.13 -3.15 -5.89
N SER A 103 -1.60 -2.09 -6.46
CA SER A 103 -1.31 -2.09 -7.90
C SER A 103 0.11 -2.59 -8.13
N ASP A 104 0.24 -3.57 -9.02
CA ASP A 104 1.52 -4.06 -9.50
C ASP A 104 1.78 -3.57 -10.91
N TRP A 105 2.68 -2.62 -11.05
CA TRP A 105 3.05 -2.06 -12.34
C TRP A 105 3.93 -3.00 -13.16
N GLY A 106 4.65 -3.91 -12.50
CA GLY A 106 5.47 -4.89 -13.18
C GLY A 106 4.67 -5.89 -14.01
N SER A 107 3.44 -6.18 -13.58
CA SER A 107 2.55 -7.12 -14.27
C SER A 107 1.26 -6.49 -14.80
N ASN A 108 1.10 -5.17 -14.70
CA ASN A 108 -0.12 -4.43 -15.07
C ASN A 108 -1.39 -5.07 -14.47
N ALA A 109 -1.38 -5.24 -13.17
CA ALA A 109 -2.43 -5.94 -12.44
C ALA A 109 -2.73 -5.30 -11.10
N ILE A 110 -3.89 -5.63 -10.55
CA ILE A 110 -4.19 -5.44 -9.14
C ILE A 110 -3.94 -6.76 -8.42
N VAL A 111 -3.37 -6.68 -7.24
CA VAL A 111 -3.07 -7.84 -6.40
C VAL A 111 -3.75 -7.64 -5.06
N ARG A 112 -4.57 -8.60 -4.65
CA ARG A 112 -5.16 -8.66 -3.31
C ARG A 112 -4.33 -9.59 -2.44
N PHE A 113 -3.90 -9.12 -1.29
CA PHE A 113 -3.27 -9.90 -0.25
C PHE A 113 -4.25 -10.16 0.90
N ASP A 114 -4.37 -11.40 1.31
CA ASP A 114 -5.13 -11.80 2.49
C ASP A 114 -4.17 -12.04 3.67
N PRO A 115 -4.13 -11.15 4.68
CA PRO A 115 -3.21 -11.31 5.81
C PRO A 115 -3.47 -12.53 6.69
N ALA A 116 -4.70 -13.07 6.69
CA ALA A 116 -5.04 -14.24 7.51
C ALA A 116 -4.48 -15.54 6.94
N SER A 117 -4.51 -15.70 5.62
CA SER A 117 -3.99 -16.88 4.92
C SER A 117 -2.60 -16.65 4.30
N GLU A 118 -2.14 -15.41 4.27
CA GLU A 118 -0.90 -14.96 3.61
C GLU A 118 -0.86 -15.31 2.12
N THR A 119 -2.00 -15.22 1.46
CA THR A 119 -2.14 -15.57 0.04
C THR A 119 -2.43 -14.37 -0.82
N PHE A 120 -1.97 -14.43 -2.07
CA PHE A 120 -2.22 -13.42 -3.09
C PHE A 120 -3.23 -13.89 -4.11
N THR A 121 -4.11 -12.98 -4.55
CA THR A 121 -4.99 -13.17 -5.71
C THR A 121 -4.70 -12.05 -6.71
N ARG A 122 -4.47 -12.40 -7.97
CA ARG A 122 -4.13 -11.44 -9.02
C ARG A 122 -5.34 -11.16 -9.92
N TYR A 123 -5.55 -9.88 -10.23
CA TYR A 123 -6.58 -9.38 -11.13
C TYR A 123 -5.88 -8.59 -12.27
N PRO A 124 -5.65 -9.19 -13.43
CA PRO A 124 -5.08 -8.49 -14.58
C PRO A 124 -5.96 -7.30 -14.98
N LEU A 125 -5.35 -6.17 -15.28
CA LEU A 125 -6.07 -5.01 -15.81
C LEU A 125 -6.36 -5.22 -17.30
N ALA A 126 -7.53 -4.77 -17.74
CA ALA A 126 -7.97 -4.96 -19.12
C ALA A 126 -7.23 -4.07 -20.11
N ASN A 127 -6.81 -2.90 -19.67
CA ASN A 127 -6.09 -1.93 -20.49
C ASN A 127 -4.59 -2.04 -20.25
N ASP A 128 -3.81 -2.06 -21.31
CA ASP A 128 -2.35 -2.05 -21.21
C ASP A 128 -1.86 -0.72 -20.61
N ASN A 129 -0.81 -0.80 -19.83
CA ASN A 129 -0.20 0.38 -19.18
C ASN A 129 -1.20 1.22 -18.36
N ALA A 130 -2.11 0.57 -17.68
CA ALA A 130 -3.18 1.23 -16.93
C ALA A 130 -2.67 2.25 -15.90
N GLY A 131 -1.52 1.99 -15.27
CA GLY A 131 -0.83 2.96 -14.43
C GLY A 131 -1.64 3.38 -13.20
N VAL A 132 -2.19 2.42 -12.46
CA VAL A 132 -2.97 2.70 -11.25
C VAL A 132 -2.05 3.21 -10.13
N ARG A 133 -2.20 4.49 -9.75
CA ARG A 133 -1.37 5.17 -8.74
C ARG A 133 -2.06 5.34 -7.40
N GLN A 134 -3.35 5.17 -7.36
CA GLN A 134 -4.19 5.31 -6.18
C GLN A 134 -5.26 4.24 -6.21
N ILE A 135 -5.63 3.71 -5.06
CA ILE A 135 -6.75 2.80 -4.88
C ILE A 135 -7.60 3.35 -3.76
N HIS A 136 -8.91 3.41 -3.98
CA HIS A 136 -9.90 3.68 -2.96
C HIS A 136 -11.05 2.69 -3.07
N GLY A 137 -11.84 2.57 -2.01
CA GLY A 137 -12.96 1.66 -2.03
C GLY A 137 -14.06 2.04 -1.04
N ARG A 138 -15.08 1.24 -1.09
CA ARG A 138 -16.16 1.18 -0.11
C ARG A 138 -16.56 -0.29 0.05
N ALA A 139 -17.42 -0.61 0.98
CA ALA A 139 -17.90 -1.97 1.16
C ALA A 139 -18.37 -2.58 -0.18
N GLY A 140 -17.76 -3.72 -0.55
CA GLY A 140 -18.06 -4.45 -1.78
C GLY A 140 -17.43 -3.91 -3.07
N GLU A 141 -16.65 -2.82 -3.03
CA GLU A 141 -16.08 -2.24 -4.24
C GLU A 141 -14.66 -1.69 -4.02
N VAL A 142 -13.78 -1.94 -4.98
CA VAL A 142 -12.42 -1.37 -5.06
C VAL A 142 -12.30 -0.59 -6.38
N TRP A 143 -12.00 0.69 -6.29
CA TRP A 143 -11.97 1.63 -7.41
C TRP A 143 -10.56 1.99 -7.81
N LEU A 144 -10.29 1.96 -9.13
CA LEU A 144 -8.97 1.98 -9.73
C LEU A 144 -8.91 3.05 -10.82
N PRO A 145 -8.47 4.28 -10.53
CA PRO A 145 -8.22 5.27 -11.57
C PRO A 145 -6.98 4.88 -12.37
N GLU A 146 -7.15 4.66 -13.66
CA GLU A 146 -6.09 4.27 -14.58
C GLU A 146 -5.45 5.52 -15.21
N SER A 147 -4.38 6.01 -14.61
CA SER A 147 -3.74 7.25 -15.07
C SER A 147 -3.08 7.16 -16.46
N GLY A 148 -2.92 5.95 -16.99
CA GLY A 148 -2.34 5.71 -18.32
C GLY A 148 -3.37 5.57 -19.44
N THR A 149 -4.68 5.49 -19.14
CA THR A 149 -5.69 5.10 -20.12
C THR A 149 -6.98 5.91 -20.13
N GLU A 150 -7.12 6.91 -19.28
CA GLU A 150 -8.34 7.71 -19.12
C GLU A 150 -9.59 6.90 -18.66
N HIS A 151 -9.38 5.75 -18.01
CA HIS A 151 -10.45 4.90 -17.50
C HIS A 151 -10.50 4.90 -15.97
N ILE A 152 -11.65 4.54 -15.45
CA ILE A 152 -11.84 4.17 -14.06
C ILE A 152 -12.40 2.75 -14.03
N SER A 153 -11.65 1.83 -13.45
CA SER A 153 -12.07 0.44 -13.28
C SER A 153 -12.57 0.18 -11.87
N VAL A 154 -13.39 -0.85 -11.72
CA VAL A 154 -13.91 -1.29 -10.43
C VAL A 154 -13.81 -2.81 -10.31
N ILE A 155 -13.37 -3.28 -9.15
CA ILE A 155 -13.47 -4.69 -8.75
C ILE A 155 -14.60 -4.79 -7.74
N ARG A 156 -15.60 -5.63 -8.01
CA ARG A 156 -16.66 -5.92 -7.06
C ARG A 156 -16.27 -7.13 -6.23
N THR A 157 -16.21 -6.91 -4.92
CA THR A 157 -15.85 -7.93 -3.92
C THR A 157 -17.13 -8.42 -3.26
N ALA A 158 -17.74 -9.43 -3.82
CA ALA A 158 -18.97 -10.01 -3.24
C ALA A 158 -18.67 -10.74 -1.90
#